data_c3b2194b47b053f49b14212824ded389
#
_entry.id   c3b2194b47b053f49b14212824ded389
#
_cell.length_a   1.000
_cell.length_b   1.000
_cell.length_c   1.000
_cell.angle_alpha   90.00
_cell.angle_beta   90.00
_cell.angle_gamma   90.00
#
_symmetry.space_group_name_H-M   'P 1'
#
loop_
_entity.id
_entity.type
_entity.pdbx_description
1 polymer ?
#
loop_
_entity_poly.entity_id
_entity_poly.type
_entity_poly.pdbx_seq_one_letter_code
_entity_poly.pdbx_strand_id
1 'polypeptide(L)'
;MHLKIKPFNAAVRSFYENHGHFHDGDAGIDLFIVEKQTIQSGETSRIHLQISCENAEGYSYLLIPRSSISKTPLRMCNSIGLIDGGYRGEIIAAVDNVKTFQYMVEPGQRLFQLVAMDGSPIHFKLVDELSKTSRNEGGFGSTGK
;
A
#
# COMPACT_ATOMS: atom_id res chain seq x y z
N MET A 1 0.82 -13.88 -8.07
CA MET A 1 -0.29 -12.91 -8.27
C MET A 1 0.08 -11.93 -9.37
N HIS A 2 -0.84 -11.67 -10.27
CA HIS A 2 -0.68 -10.65 -11.30
C HIS A 2 -1.43 -9.40 -10.85
N LEU A 3 -0.69 -8.34 -10.57
CA LEU A 3 -1.23 -7.11 -10.01
C LEU A 3 -1.20 -5.99 -11.04
N LYS A 4 -2.34 -5.34 -11.24
CA LYS A 4 -2.41 -4.09 -12.00
C LYS A 4 -2.30 -2.94 -11.02
N ILE A 5 -1.41 -2.00 -11.30
CA ILE A 5 -1.22 -0.80 -10.49
C ILE A 5 -1.56 0.42 -11.34
N LYS A 6 -2.52 1.19 -10.85
CA LYS A 6 -2.92 2.47 -11.46
C LYS A 6 -2.37 3.61 -10.62
N PRO A 7 -1.25 4.24 -11.00
CA PRO A 7 -0.77 5.44 -10.33
C PRO A 7 -1.71 6.61 -10.60
N PHE A 8 -1.88 7.50 -9.62
CA PHE A 8 -2.80 8.62 -9.74
C PHE A 8 -2.29 9.73 -10.66
N ASN A 9 -0.96 9.81 -10.85
CA ASN A 9 -0.35 10.81 -11.72
C ASN A 9 1.04 10.35 -12.17
N ALA A 10 1.66 11.14 -13.06
CA ALA A 10 2.95 10.80 -13.63
C ALA A 10 4.08 10.76 -12.60
N ALA A 11 4.04 11.62 -11.60
CA ALA A 11 5.07 11.64 -10.55
C ALA A 11 5.04 10.36 -9.72
N VAL A 12 3.86 9.88 -9.36
CA VAL A 12 3.69 8.60 -8.66
C VAL A 12 4.11 7.43 -9.54
N ARG A 13 3.72 7.46 -10.82
CA ARG A 13 4.08 6.43 -11.79
C ARG A 13 5.60 6.23 -11.86
N SER A 14 6.36 7.32 -11.81
CA SER A 14 7.82 7.27 -11.93
C SER A 14 8.50 6.44 -10.84
N PHE A 15 7.91 6.37 -9.64
CA PHE A 15 8.43 5.52 -8.56
C PHE A 15 8.39 4.03 -8.93
N TYR A 16 7.40 3.61 -9.70
CA TYR A 16 7.17 2.19 -10.01
C TYR A 16 7.75 1.76 -11.36
N GLU A 17 8.03 2.67 -12.27
CA GLU A 17 8.55 2.34 -13.59
C GLU A 17 9.90 1.62 -13.55
N ASN A 18 10.74 1.96 -12.58
CA ASN A 18 12.07 1.39 -12.40
C ASN A 18 12.14 0.41 -11.22
N HIS A 19 10.97 0.06 -10.67
CA HIS A 19 10.88 -0.84 -9.52
C HIS A 19 10.74 -2.28 -10.02
N GLY A 20 11.33 -3.22 -9.34
CA GLY A 20 11.01 -4.59 -9.65
C GLY A 20 12.14 -5.56 -9.75
N HIS A 21 13.24 -5.30 -9.11
CA HIS A 21 14.25 -6.35 -8.97
C HIS A 21 14.02 -7.08 -7.66
N PHE A 22 13.61 -8.32 -7.78
CA PHE A 22 13.37 -9.20 -6.66
C PHE A 22 14.39 -10.31 -6.67
N HIS A 23 14.75 -10.79 -5.50
CA HIS A 23 15.44 -12.05 -5.37
C HIS A 23 14.43 -13.18 -5.58
N ASP A 24 14.87 -14.29 -6.12
CA ASP A 24 14.02 -15.47 -6.26
C ASP A 24 13.45 -15.86 -4.90
N GLY A 25 12.11 -16.02 -4.85
CA GLY A 25 11.40 -16.36 -3.63
C GLY A 25 10.88 -15.17 -2.85
N ASP A 26 11.15 -13.93 -3.26
CA ASP A 26 10.56 -12.74 -2.63
C ASP A 26 9.04 -12.73 -2.86
N ALA A 27 8.29 -12.46 -1.79
CA ALA A 27 6.83 -12.47 -1.86
C ALA A 27 6.24 -11.09 -2.14
N GLY A 28 6.74 -10.04 -1.48
CA GLY A 28 6.10 -8.73 -1.49
C GLY A 28 6.55 -7.80 -2.60
N ILE A 29 5.67 -6.86 -2.95
CA ILE A 29 6.04 -5.69 -3.73
C ILE A 29 6.05 -4.49 -2.81
N ASP A 30 7.17 -3.76 -2.77
CA ASP A 30 7.30 -2.55 -1.95
C ASP A 30 6.46 -1.42 -2.50
N LEU A 31 5.85 -0.68 -1.58
CA LEU A 31 5.13 0.54 -1.91
C LEU A 31 5.95 1.75 -1.50
N PHE A 32 5.82 2.84 -2.27
CA PHE A 32 6.58 4.06 -2.05
C PHE A 32 5.75 5.10 -1.33
N ILE A 33 6.34 5.76 -0.32
CA ILE A 33 5.84 7.04 0.15
C ILE A 33 6.03 8.03 -0.99
N VAL A 34 5.00 8.79 -1.32
CA VAL A 34 5.02 9.70 -2.47
C VAL A 34 4.96 11.17 -2.07
N GLU A 35 4.47 11.46 -0.85
CA GLU A 35 4.42 12.82 -0.31
C GLU A 35 5.03 12.87 1.08
N LYS A 36 5.72 13.96 1.35
CA LYS A 36 6.22 14.30 2.66
C LYS A 36 5.05 14.53 3.62
N GLN A 37 5.11 13.92 4.79
CA GLN A 37 4.08 14.07 5.81
C GLN A 37 4.69 13.97 7.20
N THR A 38 4.34 14.90 8.07
CA THR A 38 4.74 14.86 9.48
C THR A 38 3.64 14.21 10.30
N ILE A 39 4.00 13.22 11.11
CA ILE A 39 3.09 12.51 11.99
C ILE A 39 3.52 12.79 13.42
N GLN A 40 2.66 13.49 14.16
CA GLN A 40 2.95 13.90 15.53
C GLN A 40 2.94 12.72 16.49
N SER A 41 3.63 12.87 17.62
CA SER A 41 3.60 11.89 18.70
C SER A 41 2.16 11.58 19.10
N GLY A 42 1.79 10.31 19.18
CA GLY A 42 0.46 9.87 19.56
C GLY A 42 -0.62 10.04 18.51
N GLU A 43 -0.27 10.58 17.34
CA GLU A 43 -1.22 10.83 16.25
C GLU A 43 -1.50 9.55 15.46
N THR A 44 -2.76 9.39 15.06
CA THR A 44 -3.16 8.41 14.05
C THR A 44 -3.33 9.16 12.73
N SER A 45 -2.66 8.71 11.70
CA SER A 45 -2.68 9.36 10.39
C SER A 45 -2.85 8.36 9.26
N ARG A 46 -3.45 8.83 8.17
CA ARG A 46 -3.54 8.06 6.92
C ARG A 46 -2.43 8.51 5.99
N ILE A 47 -1.66 7.54 5.50
CA ILE A 47 -0.63 7.79 4.49
C ILE A 47 -1.20 7.39 3.15
N HIS A 48 -1.42 8.37 2.29
CA HIS A 48 -1.97 8.19 0.95
C HIS A 48 -0.86 7.78 -0.01
N LEU A 49 -0.96 6.57 -0.55
CA LEU A 49 0.08 6.05 -1.44
C LEU A 49 -0.17 6.39 -2.91
N GLN A 50 -1.33 6.94 -3.20
CA GLN A 50 -1.73 7.49 -4.51
C GLN A 50 -1.65 6.47 -5.65
N ILE A 51 -1.99 5.25 -5.32
CA ILE A 51 -2.18 4.16 -6.28
C ILE A 51 -3.49 3.44 -5.98
N SER A 52 -4.09 2.87 -7.02
CA SER A 52 -5.16 1.89 -6.90
C SER A 52 -4.70 0.62 -7.59
N CYS A 53 -5.16 -0.53 -7.10
CA CYS A 53 -4.69 -1.82 -7.58
C CYS A 53 -5.84 -2.77 -7.90
N GLU A 54 -5.51 -3.77 -8.72
CA GLU A 54 -6.41 -4.86 -9.05
C GLU A 54 -5.60 -6.15 -9.16
N ASN A 55 -5.99 -7.16 -8.38
CA ASN A 55 -5.49 -8.52 -8.58
C ASN A 55 -6.23 -9.11 -9.78
N ALA A 56 -5.48 -9.41 -10.85
CA ALA A 56 -6.09 -9.89 -12.10
C ALA A 56 -6.86 -11.20 -11.94
N GLU A 57 -6.50 -12.02 -10.96
CA GLU A 57 -7.19 -13.28 -10.64
C GLU A 57 -8.41 -13.08 -9.73
N GLY A 58 -8.64 -11.85 -9.23
CA GLY A 58 -9.84 -11.50 -8.47
C GLY A 58 -9.79 -11.83 -6.98
N TYR A 59 -8.71 -12.38 -6.48
CA TYR A 59 -8.57 -12.71 -5.06
C TYR A 59 -8.17 -11.50 -4.22
N SER A 60 -8.45 -11.57 -2.94
CA SER A 60 -7.98 -10.61 -1.95
C SER A 60 -6.47 -10.71 -1.77
N TYR A 61 -5.87 -9.64 -1.25
CA TYR A 61 -4.44 -9.59 -0.95
C TYR A 61 -4.22 -8.69 0.26
N LEU A 62 -2.99 -8.60 0.74
CA LEU A 62 -2.69 -7.94 2.00
C LEU A 62 -1.76 -6.75 1.81
N LEU A 63 -2.06 -5.70 2.55
CA LEU A 63 -1.16 -4.58 2.80
C LEU A 63 -0.53 -4.80 4.17
N ILE A 64 0.79 -4.97 4.20
CA ILE A 64 1.51 -5.20 5.45
C ILE A 64 2.70 -4.24 5.56
N PRO A 65 3.19 -3.99 6.78
CA PRO A 65 4.42 -3.22 6.94
C PRO A 65 5.63 -4.02 6.47
N ARG A 66 6.65 -3.31 6.01
CA ARG A 66 7.98 -3.89 5.81
C ARG A 66 8.72 -3.92 7.15
N SER A 67 9.71 -4.79 7.25
CA SER A 67 10.53 -4.86 8.47
C SER A 67 11.20 -3.52 8.83
N SER A 68 11.49 -2.69 7.83
CA SER A 68 12.10 -1.36 8.03
C SER A 68 11.22 -0.40 8.83
N ILE A 69 9.91 -0.66 8.97
CA ILE A 69 9.04 0.17 9.82
C ILE A 69 9.50 0.13 11.27
N SER A 70 10.19 -0.95 11.67
CA SER A 70 10.72 -1.10 13.04
C SER A 70 11.74 -0.04 13.42
N LYS A 71 12.32 0.65 12.43
CA LYS A 71 13.28 1.75 12.64
C LYS A 71 12.59 3.10 12.79
N THR A 72 11.27 3.12 12.77
CA THR A 72 10.45 4.33 12.86
C THR A 72 9.56 4.25 14.10
N PRO A 73 8.97 5.39 14.53
CA PRO A 73 7.96 5.36 15.60
C PRO A 73 6.58 4.89 15.14
N LEU A 74 6.45 4.47 13.89
CA LEU A 74 5.15 4.15 13.30
C LEU A 74 4.78 2.68 13.46
N ARG A 75 3.48 2.44 13.61
CA ARG A 75 2.87 1.11 13.56
C ARG A 75 1.59 1.21 12.73
N MET A 76 1.30 0.18 11.92
CA MET A 76 0.00 0.12 11.26
C MET A 76 -1.11 -0.10 12.29
N CYS A 77 -2.14 0.76 12.24
CA CYS A 77 -3.25 0.73 13.20
C CYS A 77 -4.00 -0.59 13.20
N ASN A 78 -4.15 -1.18 12.03
CA ASN A 78 -4.88 -2.44 11.84
C ASN A 78 -3.96 -3.66 11.75
N SER A 79 -2.68 -3.51 12.04
CA SER A 79 -1.64 -4.55 11.96
C SER A 79 -1.46 -5.09 10.54
N ILE A 80 -2.53 -5.59 9.93
CA ILE A 80 -2.58 -6.11 8.57
C ILE A 80 -3.79 -5.50 7.88
N GLY A 81 -3.61 -4.96 6.68
CA GLY A 81 -4.71 -4.46 5.86
C GLY A 81 -5.17 -5.53 4.89
N LEU A 82 -6.43 -5.96 4.99
CA LEU A 82 -7.03 -6.83 4.00
C LEU A 82 -7.60 -5.98 2.87
N ILE A 83 -7.16 -6.25 1.65
CA ILE A 83 -7.67 -5.60 0.45
C ILE A 83 -8.53 -6.61 -0.29
N ASP A 84 -9.83 -6.37 -0.31
CA ASP A 84 -10.76 -7.25 -1.00
C ASP A 84 -10.50 -7.25 -2.50
N GLY A 85 -10.72 -8.38 -3.14
CA GLY A 85 -10.47 -8.53 -4.58
C GLY A 85 -11.24 -7.55 -5.46
N GLY A 86 -12.36 -7.03 -4.97
CA GLY A 86 -13.19 -6.04 -5.67
C GLY A 86 -12.88 -4.59 -5.33
N TYR A 87 -11.99 -4.32 -4.38
CA TYR A 87 -11.67 -2.94 -3.99
C TYR A 87 -10.85 -2.25 -5.09
N ARG A 88 -11.30 -1.07 -5.51
CA ARG A 88 -10.65 -0.26 -6.56
C ARG A 88 -10.25 1.13 -6.07
N GLY A 89 -10.40 1.38 -4.77
CA GLY A 89 -10.03 2.66 -4.18
C GLY A 89 -8.52 2.79 -3.98
N GLU A 90 -8.15 3.92 -3.45
CA GLU A 90 -6.74 4.21 -3.14
C GLU A 90 -6.20 3.24 -2.09
N ILE A 91 -4.96 2.81 -2.26
CA ILE A 91 -4.23 2.08 -1.22
C ILE A 91 -3.73 3.10 -0.19
N ILE A 92 -4.22 2.98 1.03
CA ILE A 92 -3.93 3.90 2.13
C ILE A 92 -3.43 3.08 3.30
N ALA A 93 -2.33 3.52 3.90
CA ALA A 93 -1.82 2.92 5.14
C ALA A 93 -2.18 3.81 6.33
N ALA A 94 -2.97 3.28 7.26
CA ALA A 94 -3.28 3.96 8.51
C ALA A 94 -2.24 3.60 9.56
N VAL A 95 -1.63 4.60 10.18
CA VAL A 95 -0.53 4.41 11.11
C VAL A 95 -0.75 5.19 12.40
N ASP A 96 -0.18 4.66 13.49
CA ASP A 96 -0.04 5.35 14.77
C ASP A 96 1.42 5.69 15.00
N ASN A 97 1.71 6.89 15.49
CA ASN A 97 3.01 7.22 16.04
C ASN A 97 2.99 6.87 17.54
N VAL A 98 3.68 5.79 17.90
CA VAL A 98 3.63 5.23 19.26
C VAL A 98 4.79 5.73 20.15
N LYS A 99 5.57 6.71 19.69
CA LYS A 99 6.67 7.27 20.44
C LYS A 99 6.36 8.70 20.89
N THR A 100 7.33 9.32 21.57
CA THR A 100 7.19 10.65 22.18
C THR A 100 7.72 11.77 21.31
N PHE A 101 8.09 11.48 20.06
CA PHE A 101 8.63 12.47 19.11
C PHE A 101 7.90 12.36 17.77
N GLN A 102 7.82 13.47 17.07
CA GLN A 102 7.23 13.47 15.71
C GLN A 102 8.16 12.75 14.72
N TYR A 103 7.56 12.27 13.65
CA TYR A 103 8.28 11.60 12.58
C TYR A 103 7.81 12.12 11.23
N MET A 104 8.76 12.31 10.31
CA MET A 104 8.44 12.77 8.97
C MET A 104 8.73 11.65 7.97
N VAL A 105 7.70 11.22 7.25
CA VAL A 105 7.88 10.32 6.12
C VAL A 105 8.28 11.12 4.89
N GLU A 106 9.16 10.56 4.08
CA GLU A 106 9.75 11.23 2.92
C GLU A 106 9.45 10.47 1.64
N PRO A 107 9.26 11.18 0.50
CA PRO A 107 9.10 10.51 -0.79
C PRO A 107 10.24 9.54 -1.09
N GLY A 108 9.89 8.39 -1.63
CA GLY A 108 10.84 7.32 -1.95
C GLY A 108 11.08 6.32 -0.83
N GLN A 109 10.67 6.64 0.38
CA GLN A 109 10.75 5.72 1.51
C GLN A 109 9.78 4.56 1.30
N ARG A 110 10.19 3.34 1.71
CA ARG A 110 9.39 2.13 1.53
C ARG A 110 9.13 1.49 2.88
N LEU A 111 7.98 1.76 3.45
CA LEU A 111 7.58 1.25 4.78
C LEU A 111 6.51 0.16 4.70
N PHE A 112 5.88 0.00 3.54
CA PHE A 112 4.76 -0.90 3.33
C PHE A 112 4.97 -1.75 2.09
N GLN A 113 4.25 -2.86 2.02
CA GLN A 113 4.30 -3.77 0.88
C GLN A 113 2.95 -4.45 0.69
N LEU A 114 2.69 -4.90 -0.53
CA LEU A 114 1.57 -5.77 -0.83
C LEU A 114 2.07 -7.20 -0.96
N VAL A 115 1.30 -8.15 -0.47
CA VAL A 115 1.60 -9.58 -0.60
C VAL A 115 0.35 -10.35 -0.99
N ALA A 116 0.53 -11.41 -1.78
CA ALA A 116 -0.54 -12.34 -2.08
C ALA A 116 -0.89 -13.16 -0.84
N MET A 117 -2.15 -13.64 -0.74
CA MET A 117 -2.62 -14.41 0.41
C MET A 117 -1.81 -15.68 0.65
N ASP A 118 -1.30 -16.29 -0.40
CA ASP A 118 -0.49 -17.52 -0.32
C ASP A 118 1.02 -17.26 -0.32
N GLY A 119 1.44 -15.99 -0.31
CA GLY A 119 2.85 -15.63 -0.34
C GLY A 119 3.53 -15.83 -1.71
N SER A 120 2.77 -16.11 -2.77
CA SER A 120 3.34 -16.26 -4.10
C SER A 120 3.91 -14.92 -4.61
N PRO A 121 4.92 -14.97 -5.51
CA PRO A 121 5.49 -13.74 -6.08
C PRO A 121 4.45 -12.88 -6.78
N ILE A 122 4.67 -11.56 -6.77
CA ILE A 122 3.81 -10.60 -7.45
C ILE A 122 4.49 -10.15 -8.73
N HIS A 123 3.77 -10.31 -9.85
CA HIS A 123 4.13 -9.73 -11.13
C HIS A 123 3.18 -8.57 -11.38
N PHE A 124 3.70 -7.35 -11.52
CA PHE A 124 2.83 -6.19 -11.68
C PHE A 124 3.04 -5.51 -13.02
N LYS A 125 2.01 -4.80 -13.46
CA LYS A 125 2.10 -3.87 -14.58
C LYS A 125 1.38 -2.58 -14.23
N LEU A 126 1.89 -1.48 -14.77
CA LEU A 126 1.25 -0.17 -14.64
C LEU A 126 0.16 -0.04 -15.69
N VAL A 127 -1.01 0.45 -15.27
CA VAL A 127 -2.18 0.62 -16.13
C VAL A 127 -2.80 2.00 -15.92
N ASP A 128 -3.60 2.45 -16.88
CA ASP A 128 -4.34 3.70 -16.77
C ASP A 128 -5.76 3.50 -16.25
N GLU A 129 -6.29 2.28 -16.34
CA GLU A 129 -7.66 1.95 -15.95
C GLU A 129 -7.71 0.60 -15.25
N LEU A 130 -8.60 0.51 -14.27
CA LEU A 130 -8.94 -0.74 -13.58
C LEU A 130 -10.37 -1.14 -13.92
N SER A 131 -10.70 -2.44 -13.79
CA SER A 131 -12.06 -2.90 -13.99
C SER A 131 -12.97 -2.43 -12.85
N LYS A 132 -14.27 -2.26 -13.17
CA LYS A 132 -15.26 -1.85 -12.17
C LYS A 132 -15.81 -3.05 -11.43
N THR A 133 -16.15 -2.84 -10.15
CA THR A 133 -16.75 -3.87 -9.30
C THR A 133 -17.88 -3.25 -8.46
N SER A 134 -18.67 -4.09 -7.80
CA SER A 134 -19.74 -3.62 -6.91
C SER A 134 -19.18 -2.89 -5.68
N ARG A 135 -18.02 -3.30 -5.15
CA ARG A 135 -17.34 -2.61 -4.04
C ARG A 135 -16.67 -1.32 -4.52
N ASN A 136 -16.02 -1.39 -5.66
CA ASN A 136 -15.28 -0.32 -6.30
C ASN A 136 -14.35 0.41 -5.30
N GLU A 137 -14.69 1.63 -4.85
CA GLU A 137 -13.85 2.44 -3.94
C GLU A 137 -14.24 2.29 -2.47
N GLY A 138 -15.20 1.45 -2.13
CA GLY A 138 -15.63 1.24 -0.75
C GLY A 138 -14.55 0.61 0.11
N GLY A 139 -14.22 1.24 1.24
CA GLY A 139 -13.20 0.78 2.18
C GLY A 139 -13.42 1.42 3.55
N PHE A 140 -12.55 1.11 4.51
CA PHE A 140 -12.52 1.69 5.84
C PHE A 140 -13.91 1.71 6.53
N GLY A 141 -14.60 0.55 6.49
CA GLY A 141 -15.90 0.40 7.14
C GLY A 141 -17.09 0.87 6.33
N SER A 142 -16.96 1.08 5.03
CA SER A 142 -18.04 1.54 4.16
C SER A 142 -19.23 0.56 4.11
N THR A 143 -19.02 -0.72 4.42
CA THR A 143 -20.04 -1.77 4.40
C THR A 143 -20.57 -2.13 5.79
N GLY A 144 -20.13 -1.41 6.82
CA GLY A 144 -20.51 -1.69 8.21
C GLY A 144 -20.34 -0.47 9.09
N LYS A 145 -20.34 -0.71 10.37
CA LYS A 145 -20.15 0.35 11.37
C LYS A 145 -18.80 0.26 12.02
#